data_96368930f896f11e407a263929c12809
#
_entry.id   96368930f896f11e407a263929c12809
#
_cell.length_a   1.000
_cell.length_b   1.000
_cell.length_c   1.000
_cell.angle_alpha   90.00
_cell.angle_beta   90.00
_cell.angle_gamma   90.00
#
_symmetry.space_group_name_H-M   'P 1'
#
loop_
_entity.id
_entity.type
_entity.pdbx_description
1 polymer ?
#
loop_
_entity_poly.entity_id
_entity_poly.type
_entity_poly.pdbx_seq_one_letter_code
_entity_poly.pdbx_strand_id
1 'polypeptide(L)'
;MELAGQTHTNINPNTGKVFYYKDNPKTKKAENALQMYVDGKYVPKSHPLHKPGRYKGFTDAAFSSLQNYELAKQGQVYVLVNPAFPGWCKIGMAVDAEDRLKQYQTSSPYRDYELIATYDTSDRRKAEKFAHDLLEKRHERRGEWFYIQHPVATAILELPMREYQ
;
A
#
# COMPACT_ATOMS: atom_id res chain seq x y z
N MET A 1 15.74 -31.38 -14.27
CA MET A 1 14.71 -31.44 -15.31
C MET A 1 13.75 -30.28 -15.13
N GLU A 2 13.71 -29.34 -16.05
CA GLU A 2 12.79 -28.22 -15.97
C GLU A 2 11.36 -28.69 -16.25
N LEU A 3 10.41 -28.26 -15.42
CA LEU A 3 9.00 -28.50 -15.68
C LEU A 3 8.54 -27.62 -16.85
N ALA A 4 7.74 -28.18 -17.76
CA ALA A 4 7.20 -27.45 -18.90
C ALA A 4 6.49 -26.16 -18.45
N GLY A 5 6.85 -25.02 -19.05
CA GLY A 5 6.30 -23.71 -18.73
C GLY A 5 6.95 -23.02 -17.53
N GLN A 6 8.03 -23.56 -16.98
CA GLN A 6 8.80 -22.97 -15.89
C GLN A 6 10.15 -22.53 -16.39
N THR A 7 10.44 -21.22 -16.33
CA THR A 7 11.72 -20.66 -16.81
C THR A 7 12.74 -20.42 -15.71
N HIS A 8 12.29 -20.05 -14.52
CA HIS A 8 13.14 -19.81 -13.36
C HIS A 8 12.44 -20.21 -12.08
N THR A 9 13.22 -20.84 -11.19
CA THR A 9 12.77 -21.11 -9.81
C THR A 9 13.90 -20.70 -8.87
N ASN A 10 13.56 -19.83 -7.92
CA ASN A 10 14.48 -19.38 -6.88
C ASN A 10 13.84 -19.59 -5.51
N ILE A 11 14.70 -19.85 -4.53
CA ILE A 11 14.28 -19.96 -3.13
C ILE A 11 14.91 -18.81 -2.36
N ASN A 12 14.09 -18.06 -1.62
CA ASN A 12 14.60 -17.04 -0.72
C ASN A 12 15.35 -17.71 0.43
N PRO A 13 16.67 -17.47 0.58
CA PRO A 13 17.47 -18.13 1.60
C PRO A 13 17.06 -17.78 3.04
N ASN A 14 16.41 -16.62 3.24
CA ASN A 14 16.00 -16.17 4.56
C ASN A 14 14.64 -16.70 5.01
N THR A 15 13.73 -16.91 4.06
CA THR A 15 12.35 -17.28 4.36
C THR A 15 11.96 -18.67 3.86
N GLY A 16 12.77 -19.29 2.99
CA GLY A 16 12.44 -20.55 2.33
C GLY A 16 11.33 -20.47 1.29
N LYS A 17 10.78 -19.28 1.03
CA LYS A 17 9.70 -19.09 0.06
C LYS A 17 10.20 -19.32 -1.36
N VAL A 18 9.40 -20.02 -2.16
CA VAL A 18 9.68 -20.31 -3.56
C VAL A 18 9.12 -19.21 -4.46
N PHE A 19 9.94 -18.77 -5.38
CA PHE A 19 9.61 -17.76 -6.36
C PHE A 19 9.96 -18.28 -7.76
N TYR A 20 9.06 -18.16 -8.71
CA TYR A 20 9.26 -18.66 -10.08
C TYR A 20 8.46 -17.86 -11.11
N TYR A 21 8.90 -18.00 -12.36
CA TYR A 21 8.19 -17.49 -13.53
C TYR A 21 7.58 -18.66 -14.31
N LYS A 22 6.42 -18.42 -14.87
CA LYS A 22 5.80 -19.30 -15.86
C LYS A 22 5.60 -18.57 -17.17
N ASP A 23 5.78 -19.30 -18.25
CA ASP A 23 5.39 -18.80 -19.57
C ASP A 23 3.89 -18.58 -19.64
N ASN A 24 3.50 -17.48 -20.27
CA ASN A 24 2.10 -17.25 -20.58
C ASN A 24 1.79 -17.82 -21.96
N PRO A 25 1.04 -18.94 -22.06
CA PRO A 25 0.77 -19.60 -23.33
C PRO A 25 -0.05 -18.75 -24.31
N LYS A 26 -0.72 -17.69 -23.83
CA LYS A 26 -1.55 -16.83 -24.66
C LYS A 26 -0.77 -15.79 -25.46
N THR A 27 0.39 -15.37 -24.98
CA THR A 27 1.12 -14.25 -25.59
C THR A 27 2.26 -14.67 -26.53
N LYS A 28 2.84 -15.84 -26.35
CA LYS A 28 3.94 -16.43 -27.16
C LYS A 28 5.13 -15.50 -27.44
N LYS A 29 5.19 -14.32 -26.84
CA LYS A 29 6.31 -13.38 -26.96
C LYS A 29 7.16 -13.51 -25.70
N ALA A 30 8.38 -13.99 -25.86
CA ALA A 30 9.26 -14.38 -24.79
C ALA A 30 9.46 -13.31 -23.69
N GLU A 31 9.60 -12.05 -24.06
CA GLU A 31 9.89 -10.98 -23.10
C GLU A 31 8.68 -10.52 -22.28
N ASN A 32 7.47 -10.68 -22.82
CA ASN A 32 6.24 -10.24 -22.18
C ASN A 32 5.33 -11.40 -21.72
N ALA A 33 5.80 -12.64 -21.94
CA ALA A 33 5.02 -13.85 -21.66
C ALA A 33 5.15 -14.33 -20.21
N LEU A 34 6.15 -13.86 -19.50
CA LEU A 34 6.44 -14.32 -18.13
C LEU A 34 5.48 -13.70 -17.12
N GLN A 35 4.89 -14.55 -16.31
CA GLN A 35 4.09 -14.14 -15.17
C GLN A 35 4.86 -14.39 -13.89
N MET A 36 4.80 -13.44 -12.96
CA MET A 36 5.50 -13.53 -11.69
C MET A 36 4.64 -14.24 -10.65
N TYR A 37 5.26 -15.20 -9.96
CA TYR A 37 4.68 -15.88 -8.81
C TYR A 37 5.64 -15.82 -7.63
N VAL A 38 5.13 -15.47 -6.47
CA VAL A 38 5.90 -15.47 -5.21
C VAL A 38 5.17 -16.37 -4.23
N ASP A 39 5.86 -17.38 -3.75
CA ASP A 39 5.30 -18.35 -2.81
C ASP A 39 4.00 -19.00 -3.31
N GLY A 40 3.96 -19.36 -4.61
CA GLY A 40 2.80 -19.94 -5.26
C GLY A 40 1.67 -18.99 -5.59
N LYS A 41 1.76 -17.72 -5.23
CA LYS A 41 0.74 -16.69 -5.51
C LYS A 41 1.14 -15.84 -6.71
N TYR A 42 0.19 -15.61 -7.60
CA TYR A 42 0.37 -14.73 -8.75
C TYR A 42 0.55 -13.27 -8.30
N VAL A 43 1.56 -12.60 -8.85
CA VAL A 43 1.81 -11.18 -8.61
C VAL A 43 1.42 -10.40 -9.86
N PRO A 44 0.32 -9.62 -9.83
CA PRO A 44 -0.14 -8.86 -10.99
C PRO A 44 0.81 -7.72 -11.35
N LYS A 45 0.79 -7.31 -12.60
CA LYS A 45 1.63 -6.20 -13.10
C LYS A 45 1.39 -4.87 -12.38
N SER A 46 0.22 -4.68 -11.79
CA SER A 46 -0.10 -3.51 -10.96
C SER A 46 0.59 -3.52 -9.60
N HIS A 47 1.17 -4.65 -9.20
CA HIS A 47 1.84 -4.76 -7.93
C HIS A 47 3.13 -3.92 -7.90
N PRO A 48 3.48 -3.29 -6.76
CA PRO A 48 4.69 -2.46 -6.62
C PRO A 48 6.00 -3.16 -7.00
N LEU A 49 6.07 -4.48 -6.94
CA LEU A 49 7.23 -5.27 -7.36
C LEU A 49 7.61 -5.08 -8.83
N HIS A 50 6.65 -4.72 -9.69
CA HIS A 50 6.89 -4.52 -11.11
C HIS A 50 7.35 -3.11 -11.47
N LYS A 51 7.50 -2.18 -10.52
CA LYS A 51 7.94 -0.81 -10.81
C LYS A 51 9.43 -0.76 -11.15
N PRO A 52 9.80 -0.33 -12.37
CA PRO A 52 11.20 -0.27 -12.77
C PRO A 52 11.99 0.76 -11.96
N GLY A 53 13.28 0.51 -11.78
CA GLY A 53 14.24 1.42 -11.15
C GLY A 53 14.20 1.49 -9.62
N ARG A 54 13.29 0.80 -8.97
CA ARG A 54 13.15 0.80 -7.52
C ARG A 54 14.13 -0.14 -6.81
N TYR A 55 14.61 -1.17 -7.52
CA TYR A 55 15.46 -2.22 -6.99
C TYR A 55 16.58 -2.57 -7.97
N LYS A 56 17.77 -2.89 -7.44
CA LYS A 56 18.95 -3.21 -8.24
C LYS A 56 18.91 -4.56 -8.93
N GLY A 57 18.06 -5.46 -8.48
CA GLY A 57 17.92 -6.79 -9.04
C GLY A 57 16.51 -7.30 -8.85
N PHE A 58 16.05 -8.07 -9.83
CA PHE A 58 14.67 -8.58 -9.81
C PHE A 58 14.41 -9.52 -8.63
N THR A 59 15.37 -10.36 -8.30
CA THR A 59 15.30 -11.30 -7.16
C THR A 59 15.21 -10.56 -5.83
N ASP A 60 16.05 -9.55 -5.65
CA ASP A 60 16.04 -8.71 -4.45
C ASP A 60 14.72 -7.93 -4.34
N ALA A 61 14.22 -7.42 -5.47
CA ALA A 61 12.94 -6.74 -5.53
C ALA A 61 11.79 -7.64 -5.09
N ALA A 62 11.73 -8.86 -5.60
CA ALA A 62 10.64 -9.79 -5.31
C ALA A 62 10.59 -10.15 -3.81
N PHE A 63 11.73 -10.48 -3.22
CA PHE A 63 11.79 -10.94 -1.83
C PHE A 63 11.81 -9.78 -0.83
N SER A 64 12.61 -8.75 -1.07
CA SER A 64 12.71 -7.61 -0.15
C SER A 64 11.44 -6.78 -0.12
N SER A 65 10.85 -6.49 -1.26
CA SER A 65 9.70 -5.58 -1.34
C SER A 65 8.43 -6.24 -0.82
N LEU A 66 8.18 -7.49 -1.17
CA LEU A 66 7.01 -8.22 -0.68
C LEU A 66 7.11 -8.44 0.84
N GLN A 67 8.26 -8.87 1.31
CA GLN A 67 8.53 -9.08 2.72
C GLN A 67 8.43 -7.77 3.51
N ASN A 68 9.05 -6.70 3.03
CA ASN A 68 8.97 -5.39 3.66
C ASN A 68 7.55 -4.83 3.66
N TYR A 69 6.79 -5.02 2.58
CA TYR A 69 5.41 -4.59 2.51
C TYR A 69 4.51 -5.33 3.51
N GLU A 70 4.66 -6.65 3.62
CA GLU A 70 3.87 -7.48 4.54
C GLU A 70 4.30 -7.31 6.01
N LEU A 71 5.61 -7.19 6.27
CA LEU A 71 6.17 -7.13 7.62
C LEU A 71 6.37 -5.69 8.13
N ALA A 72 6.41 -4.69 7.26
CA ALA A 72 6.56 -3.31 7.69
C ALA A 72 5.33 -2.87 8.48
N LYS A 73 5.49 -2.76 9.77
CA LYS A 73 4.49 -2.16 10.67
C LYS A 73 4.55 -0.65 10.62
N GLN A 74 5.74 -0.11 10.40
CA GLN A 74 5.97 1.33 10.30
C GLN A 74 5.25 1.93 9.10
N GLY A 75 4.83 3.15 9.26
CA GLY A 75 4.21 3.92 8.21
C GLY A 75 3.61 5.20 8.75
N GLN A 76 2.55 5.63 8.11
CA GLN A 76 1.85 6.86 8.46
C GLN A 76 0.35 6.64 8.48
N VAL A 77 -0.32 7.28 9.42
CA VAL A 77 -1.76 7.56 9.34
C VAL A 77 -1.90 8.95 8.75
N TYR A 78 -2.83 9.13 7.83
CA TYR A 78 -3.03 10.41 7.15
C TYR A 78 -4.48 10.86 7.18
N VAL A 79 -4.65 12.18 7.07
CA VAL A 79 -5.95 12.83 6.87
C VAL A 79 -5.97 13.41 5.47
N LEU A 80 -6.92 12.97 4.67
CA LEU A 80 -7.09 13.34 3.27
C LEU A 80 -8.46 13.95 3.04
N VAL A 81 -8.54 14.99 2.22
CA VAL A 81 -9.81 15.63 1.84
C VAL A 81 -9.90 15.79 0.32
N ASN A 82 -11.13 15.95 -0.16
CA ASN A 82 -11.41 16.29 -1.54
C ASN A 82 -12.59 17.25 -1.60
N PRO A 83 -12.51 18.35 -2.39
CA PRO A 83 -13.61 19.31 -2.53
C PRO A 83 -14.93 18.71 -3.03
N ALA A 84 -14.86 17.59 -3.76
CA ALA A 84 -16.07 16.87 -4.20
C ALA A 84 -16.88 16.25 -3.06
N PHE A 85 -16.26 16.09 -1.90
CA PHE A 85 -16.89 15.52 -0.70
C PHE A 85 -16.80 16.51 0.47
N PRO A 86 -17.52 17.65 0.40
CA PRO A 86 -17.43 18.68 1.43
C PRO A 86 -17.89 18.15 2.79
N GLY A 87 -17.13 18.46 3.84
CA GLY A 87 -17.40 18.00 5.20
C GLY A 87 -16.90 16.62 5.54
N TRP A 88 -16.30 15.90 4.58
CA TRP A 88 -15.75 14.57 4.77
C TRP A 88 -14.22 14.57 4.79
N CYS A 89 -13.65 13.78 5.72
CA CYS A 89 -12.24 13.47 5.76
C CYS A 89 -12.03 11.98 5.65
N LYS A 90 -11.03 11.58 4.89
CA LYS A 90 -10.55 10.20 4.87
C LYS A 90 -9.39 10.04 5.85
N ILE A 91 -9.50 9.05 6.70
CA ILE A 91 -8.42 8.64 7.61
C ILE A 91 -7.92 7.28 7.13
N GLY A 92 -6.71 7.26 6.65
CA GLY A 92 -6.12 6.05 6.10
C GLY A 92 -4.69 5.82 6.58
N MET A 93 -4.13 4.71 6.16
CA MET A 93 -2.74 4.37 6.45
C MET A 93 -1.96 4.10 5.16
N ALA A 94 -0.67 4.36 5.21
CA ALA A 94 0.26 4.06 4.13
C ALA A 94 1.66 3.87 4.69
N VAL A 95 2.54 3.25 3.91
CA VAL A 95 3.97 3.27 4.21
C VAL A 95 4.50 4.69 3.97
N ASP A 96 4.04 5.34 2.91
CA ASP A 96 4.33 6.73 2.57
C ASP A 96 3.05 7.41 2.11
N ALA A 97 2.58 8.41 2.88
CA ALA A 97 1.33 9.11 2.61
C ALA A 97 1.41 9.97 1.34
N GLU A 98 2.59 10.54 1.03
CA GLU A 98 2.78 11.31 -0.20
C GLU A 98 2.64 10.45 -1.45
N ASP A 99 3.22 9.25 -1.44
CA ASP A 99 3.04 8.29 -2.52
C ASP A 99 1.58 7.85 -2.64
N ARG A 100 0.89 7.69 -1.53
CA ARG A 100 -0.54 7.36 -1.53
C ARG A 100 -1.37 8.50 -2.10
N LEU A 101 -1.05 9.74 -1.79
CA LEU A 101 -1.70 10.92 -2.37
C LEU A 101 -1.58 10.92 -3.90
N LYS A 102 -0.40 10.64 -4.43
CA LYS A 102 -0.18 10.55 -5.87
C LYS A 102 -1.09 9.50 -6.52
N GLN A 103 -1.31 8.37 -5.87
CA GLN A 103 -2.22 7.33 -6.34
C GLN A 103 -3.68 7.82 -6.37
N TYR A 104 -4.12 8.54 -5.35
CA TYR A 104 -5.47 9.12 -5.32
C TYR A 104 -5.66 10.17 -6.40
N GLN A 105 -4.66 10.99 -6.69
CA GLN A 105 -4.75 12.02 -7.74
C GLN A 105 -5.05 11.44 -9.11
N THR A 106 -4.64 10.20 -9.39
CA THR A 106 -4.95 9.54 -10.66
C THR A 106 -6.43 9.25 -10.86
N SER A 107 -7.20 9.13 -9.78
CA SER A 107 -8.64 8.87 -9.83
C SER A 107 -9.50 10.15 -9.97
N SER A 108 -8.90 11.32 -9.80
CA SER A 108 -9.59 12.59 -9.95
C SER A 108 -9.12 13.33 -11.21
N PRO A 109 -10.05 13.76 -12.10
CA PRO A 109 -9.69 14.54 -13.27
C PRO A 109 -9.08 15.90 -12.92
N TYR A 110 -9.39 16.43 -11.76
CA TYR A 110 -8.89 17.72 -11.27
C TYR A 110 -7.65 17.58 -10.38
N ARG A 111 -7.27 16.35 -10.01
CA ARG A 111 -6.14 16.08 -9.11
C ARG A 111 -6.18 16.91 -7.83
N ASP A 112 -7.35 16.99 -7.23
CA ASP A 112 -7.71 17.93 -6.17
C ASP A 112 -7.80 17.30 -4.78
N TYR A 113 -7.31 16.08 -4.61
CA TYR A 113 -7.07 15.53 -3.27
C TYR A 113 -6.00 16.32 -2.54
N GLU A 114 -6.24 16.58 -1.27
CA GLU A 114 -5.32 17.32 -0.42
C GLU A 114 -4.98 16.53 0.83
N LEU A 115 -3.69 16.37 1.07
CA LEU A 115 -3.16 15.72 2.26
C LEU A 115 -3.04 16.78 3.37
N ILE A 116 -3.91 16.69 4.37
CA ILE A 116 -4.00 17.70 5.44
C ILE A 116 -2.97 17.45 6.53
N ALA A 117 -2.81 16.21 6.94
CA ALA A 117 -1.89 15.82 8.01
C ALA A 117 -1.38 14.40 7.83
N THR A 118 -0.19 14.15 8.34
CA THR A 118 0.42 12.83 8.44
C THR A 118 0.95 12.61 9.84
N TYR A 119 0.81 11.39 10.33
CA TYR A 119 1.30 10.99 11.65
C TYR A 119 2.18 9.76 11.47
N ASP A 120 3.46 9.89 11.78
CA ASP A 120 4.38 8.77 11.76
C ASP A 120 4.02 7.77 12.86
N THR A 121 4.10 6.49 12.55
CA THR A 121 3.74 5.44 13.49
C THR A 121 4.64 4.22 13.36
N SER A 122 4.91 3.56 14.45
CA SER A 122 5.61 2.28 14.48
C SER A 122 4.72 1.10 14.08
N ASP A 123 3.40 1.26 14.17
CA ASP A 123 2.41 0.26 13.74
C ASP A 123 1.21 0.96 13.09
N ARG A 124 1.27 1.11 11.76
CA ARG A 124 0.25 1.84 11.00
C ARG A 124 -1.15 1.23 11.11
N ARG A 125 -1.26 -0.09 11.20
CA ARG A 125 -2.55 -0.77 11.28
C ARG A 125 -3.25 -0.53 12.61
N LYS A 126 -2.50 -0.63 13.70
CA LYS A 126 -3.01 -0.32 15.03
C LYS A 126 -3.37 1.15 15.18
N ALA A 127 -2.53 2.04 14.68
CA ALA A 127 -2.76 3.48 14.73
C ALA A 127 -4.00 3.88 13.93
N GLU A 128 -4.17 3.35 12.71
CA GLU A 128 -5.36 3.60 11.90
C GLU A 128 -6.63 3.09 12.58
N LYS A 129 -6.61 1.86 13.08
CA LYS A 129 -7.74 1.28 13.81
C LYS A 129 -8.12 2.13 15.01
N PHE A 130 -7.14 2.57 15.78
CA PHE A 130 -7.37 3.45 16.93
C PHE A 130 -8.00 4.78 16.51
N ALA A 131 -7.48 5.40 15.45
CA ALA A 131 -8.03 6.64 14.92
C ALA A 131 -9.48 6.47 14.45
N HIS A 132 -9.78 5.39 13.73
CA HIS A 132 -11.14 5.06 13.29
C HIS A 132 -12.09 4.86 14.48
N ASP A 133 -11.71 4.08 15.48
CA ASP A 133 -12.52 3.82 16.65
C ASP A 133 -12.78 5.10 17.45
N LEU A 134 -11.78 5.97 17.56
CA LEU A 134 -11.90 7.23 18.27
C LEU A 134 -12.88 8.20 17.58
N LEU A 135 -12.78 8.35 16.28
CA LEU A 135 -13.63 9.26 15.52
C LEU A 135 -15.07 8.73 15.36
N GLU A 136 -15.22 7.42 15.22
CA GLU A 136 -16.53 6.78 15.06
C GLU A 136 -17.46 6.99 16.24
N LYS A 137 -16.92 7.23 17.43
CA LYS A 137 -17.73 7.44 18.65
C LYS A 137 -18.66 8.65 18.55
N ARG A 138 -18.30 9.68 17.80
CA ARG A 138 -19.02 10.96 17.73
C ARG A 138 -19.29 11.47 16.32
N HIS A 139 -18.80 10.78 15.30
CA HIS A 139 -18.92 11.23 13.91
C HIS A 139 -19.43 10.11 13.01
N GLU A 140 -20.23 10.47 12.03
CA GLU A 140 -20.69 9.53 11.01
C GLU A 140 -19.49 8.96 10.26
N ARG A 141 -19.50 7.64 10.04
CA ARG A 141 -18.45 6.92 9.34
C ARG A 141 -19.01 6.17 8.14
N ARG A 142 -18.30 6.25 7.01
CA ARG A 142 -18.52 5.42 5.82
C ARG A 142 -17.19 4.85 5.35
N GLY A 143 -16.89 3.60 5.74
CA GLY A 143 -15.59 3.00 5.48
C GLY A 143 -14.47 3.76 6.21
N GLU A 144 -13.57 4.35 5.46
CA GLU A 144 -12.48 5.17 5.98
C GLU A 144 -12.79 6.68 5.97
N TRP A 145 -14.00 7.05 5.55
CA TRP A 145 -14.45 8.43 5.50
C TRP A 145 -15.27 8.77 6.73
N PHE A 146 -15.01 9.98 7.28
CA PHE A 146 -15.69 10.51 8.46
C PHE A 146 -16.30 11.87 8.16
N TYR A 147 -17.53 12.10 8.60
CA TYR A 147 -18.18 13.40 8.49
C TYR A 147 -17.69 14.31 9.61
N ILE A 148 -16.61 15.00 9.36
CA ILE A 148 -15.91 15.87 10.31
C ILE A 148 -15.09 16.90 9.53
N GLN A 149 -15.03 18.12 10.04
CA GLN A 149 -14.12 19.14 9.49
C GLN A 149 -12.66 18.75 9.77
N HIS A 150 -11.77 18.90 8.76
CA HIS A 150 -10.39 18.48 8.90
C HIS A 150 -9.61 19.16 10.04
N PRO A 151 -9.84 20.45 10.39
CA PRO A 151 -9.17 21.03 11.56
C PRO A 151 -9.57 20.37 12.87
N VAL A 152 -10.82 19.94 12.98
CA VAL A 152 -11.32 19.20 14.16
C VAL A 152 -10.72 17.80 14.21
N ALA A 153 -10.68 17.11 13.07
CA ALA A 153 -10.08 15.78 12.99
C ALA A 153 -8.60 15.80 13.39
N THR A 154 -7.83 16.74 12.87
CA THR A 154 -6.40 16.87 13.21
C THR A 154 -6.21 17.23 14.68
N ALA A 155 -7.04 18.09 15.24
CA ALA A 155 -6.97 18.44 16.66
C ALA A 155 -7.25 17.22 17.57
N ILE A 156 -8.21 16.38 17.20
CA ILE A 156 -8.53 15.15 17.95
C ILE A 156 -7.40 14.13 17.86
N LEU A 157 -6.77 13.98 16.69
CA LEU A 157 -5.78 12.92 16.45
C LEU A 157 -4.37 13.28 16.91
N GLU A 158 -4.04 14.54 17.04
CA GLU A 158 -2.65 14.98 17.28
C GLU A 158 -2.02 14.35 18.53
N LEU A 159 -2.66 14.43 19.68
CA LEU A 159 -2.14 13.83 20.91
C LEU A 159 -2.18 12.30 20.91
N PRO A 160 -3.31 11.65 20.58
CA PRO A 160 -3.36 10.19 20.58
C PRO A 160 -2.38 9.55 19.60
N MET A 161 -2.13 10.14 18.44
CA MET A 161 -1.20 9.57 17.46
C MET A 161 0.26 9.58 17.95
N ARG A 162 0.63 10.46 18.88
CA ARG A 162 1.96 10.45 19.48
C ARG A 162 2.28 9.16 20.24
N GLU A 163 1.29 8.51 20.79
CA GLU A 163 1.45 7.23 21.50
C GLU A 163 1.84 6.07 20.56
N TYR A 164 1.62 6.22 19.26
CA TYR A 164 1.92 5.23 18.24
C TYR A 164 3.21 5.49 17.46
N GLN A 165 3.91 6.53 17.80
CA GLN A 165 5.20 6.87 17.17
C GLN A 165 6.31 5.86 17.44
#